data_114cf977d688f5cdcb51e1e2d60dffc2
#
_entry.id   114cf977d688f5cdcb51e1e2d60dffc2
#
_cell.length_a   1.000
_cell.length_b   1.000
_cell.length_c   1.000
_cell.angle_alpha   90.00
_cell.angle_beta   90.00
_cell.angle_gamma   90.00
#
_symmetry.space_group_name_H-M   'P 1'
#
loop_
_entity.id
_entity.type
_entity.pdbx_description
1 polymer ?
#
loop_
_entity_poly.entity_id
_entity_poly.type
_entity_poly.pdbx_seq_one_letter_code
_entity_poly.pdbx_strand_id
1 'polypeptide(L)'
;MSKLSGKVAVITGGAGGIGRAAGKLFAEAGAQVLLVDINEKALNEAVNYISKDKVSYVAADTSEPDEVKRFVDEAVRLYGGIDIFLANAGIEGELNLIIDTPLEMFDKVMAVNVRGVWLGLKYIMPEMNKRGGGSIVITSSTAGVRGSSMMSPYSTSKHAVIGLMRSAALEGSGMGIRVNTVNPSPIQTRMMRSIETQRLEVGGQTFSTVEDIQEATAESSPLKRYGEPEEVAKLMLFLASDDSSYCSGGVYMVDGAVTAGRTS
;
A
#
# COMPACT_ATOMS: atom_id res chain seq x y z
N MET A 1 5.18 15.65 -21.90
CA MET A 1 4.99 16.20 -20.55
C MET A 1 5.14 15.09 -19.54
N SER A 2 5.65 15.39 -18.36
CA SER A 2 5.75 14.39 -17.27
C SER A 2 4.33 14.02 -16.78
N LYS A 3 4.06 12.71 -16.54
CA LYS A 3 2.72 12.15 -16.27
C LYS A 3 2.02 12.76 -15.06
N LEU A 4 2.79 13.25 -14.07
CA LEU A 4 2.29 13.82 -12.82
C LEU A 4 2.75 15.27 -12.61
N SER A 5 3.05 16.00 -13.69
CA SER A 5 3.49 17.40 -13.58
C SER A 5 2.44 18.26 -12.87
N GLY A 6 2.84 18.96 -11.79
CA GLY A 6 1.98 19.84 -10.98
C GLY A 6 1.00 19.10 -10.07
N LYS A 7 1.07 17.77 -9.97
CA LYS A 7 0.27 16.97 -9.05
C LYS A 7 0.93 16.86 -7.68
N VAL A 8 0.11 16.71 -6.65
CA VAL A 8 0.51 16.48 -5.26
C VAL A 8 0.10 15.07 -4.84
N ALA A 9 1.06 14.27 -4.39
CA ALA A 9 0.83 12.90 -3.96
C ALA A 9 1.14 12.74 -2.46
N VAL A 10 0.21 12.15 -1.71
CA VAL A 10 0.42 11.68 -0.35
C VAL A 10 0.55 10.16 -0.36
N ILE A 11 1.61 9.61 0.26
CA ILE A 11 1.92 8.18 0.27
C ILE A 11 2.12 7.71 1.70
N THR A 12 1.18 6.93 2.25
CA THR A 12 1.36 6.29 3.55
C THR A 12 2.17 5.00 3.43
N GLY A 13 2.89 4.63 4.50
CA GLY A 13 3.90 3.57 4.43
C GLY A 13 5.06 3.98 3.52
N GLY A 14 5.36 5.30 3.47
CA GLY A 14 6.31 5.91 2.54
C GLY A 14 7.77 5.51 2.77
N ALA A 15 8.12 5.02 3.95
CA ALA A 15 9.44 4.49 4.27
C ALA A 15 9.61 3.02 3.89
N GLY A 16 8.51 2.29 3.62
CA GLY A 16 8.52 0.90 3.18
C GLY A 16 8.99 0.72 1.74
N GLY A 17 9.30 -0.52 1.34
CA GLY A 17 9.84 -0.81 0.00
C GLY A 17 8.97 -0.28 -1.14
N ILE A 18 7.67 -0.62 -1.15
CA ILE A 18 6.72 -0.18 -2.19
C ILE A 18 6.49 1.33 -2.12
N GLY A 19 6.26 1.88 -0.90
CA GLY A 19 6.01 3.32 -0.72
C GLY A 19 7.18 4.18 -1.19
N ARG A 20 8.42 3.78 -0.87
CA ARG A 20 9.65 4.45 -1.31
C ARG A 20 9.84 4.38 -2.82
N ALA A 21 9.60 3.21 -3.43
CA ALA A 21 9.68 3.04 -4.89
C ALA A 21 8.61 3.90 -5.60
N ALA A 22 7.38 3.93 -5.07
CA ALA A 22 6.32 4.79 -5.59
C ALA A 22 6.67 6.28 -5.43
N GLY A 23 7.15 6.70 -4.27
CA GLY A 23 7.57 8.08 -4.01
C GLY A 23 8.64 8.56 -4.98
N LYS A 24 9.66 7.72 -5.24
CA LYS A 24 10.69 7.99 -6.24
C LYS A 24 10.10 8.15 -7.64
N LEU A 25 9.35 7.17 -8.08
CA LEU A 25 8.77 7.17 -9.43
C LEU A 25 7.81 8.35 -9.66
N PHE A 26 7.04 8.74 -8.63
CA PHE A 26 6.11 9.87 -8.72
C PHE A 26 6.85 11.21 -8.75
N ALA A 27 7.91 11.38 -7.96
CA ALA A 27 8.77 12.56 -8.02
C ALA A 27 9.48 12.70 -9.38
N GLU A 28 9.98 11.60 -9.94
CA GLU A 28 10.54 11.55 -11.30
C GLU A 28 9.47 11.88 -12.36
N ALA A 29 8.22 11.43 -12.14
CA ALA A 29 7.07 11.77 -12.99
C ALA A 29 6.54 13.19 -12.77
N GLY A 30 7.18 14.03 -11.95
CA GLY A 30 6.90 15.46 -11.81
C GLY A 30 5.97 15.84 -10.66
N ALA A 31 5.57 14.91 -9.81
CA ALA A 31 4.76 15.21 -8.63
C ALA A 31 5.58 15.83 -7.49
N GLN A 32 4.90 16.64 -6.65
CA GLN A 32 5.31 16.90 -5.28
C GLN A 32 4.82 15.74 -4.41
N VAL A 33 5.65 15.19 -3.54
CA VAL A 33 5.33 13.98 -2.77
C VAL A 33 5.48 14.24 -1.28
N LEU A 34 4.44 13.90 -0.51
CA LEU A 34 4.52 13.79 0.95
C LEU A 34 4.55 12.30 1.34
N LEU A 35 5.67 11.86 1.91
CA LEU A 35 5.79 10.52 2.48
C LEU A 35 5.31 10.54 3.93
N VAL A 36 4.49 9.57 4.30
CA VAL A 36 3.96 9.40 5.67
C VAL A 36 4.30 8.01 6.16
N ASP A 37 4.89 7.89 7.33
CA ASP A 37 5.21 6.63 8.00
C ASP A 37 5.35 6.87 9.50
N ILE A 38 5.25 5.84 10.32
CA ILE A 38 5.50 5.95 11.76
C ILE A 38 7.00 6.07 12.08
N ASN A 39 7.87 5.59 11.18
CA ASN A 39 9.31 5.56 11.36
C ASN A 39 9.98 6.80 10.75
N GLU A 40 10.15 7.84 11.55
CA GLU A 40 10.75 9.11 11.13
C GLU A 40 12.17 8.95 10.57
N LYS A 41 13.01 8.10 11.19
CA LYS A 41 14.38 7.87 10.71
C LYS A 41 14.37 7.28 9.29
N ALA A 42 13.54 6.28 9.05
CA ALA A 42 13.43 5.66 7.72
C ALA A 42 12.81 6.61 6.68
N LEU A 43 11.91 7.53 7.09
CA LEU A 43 11.39 8.59 6.22
C LEU A 43 12.50 9.56 5.79
N ASN A 44 13.33 10.00 6.72
CA ASN A 44 14.45 10.88 6.42
C ASN A 44 15.45 10.22 5.45
N GLU A 45 15.74 8.94 5.63
CA GLU A 45 16.58 8.16 4.71
C GLU A 45 15.91 8.07 3.31
N ALA A 46 14.60 7.85 3.25
CA ALA A 46 13.85 7.78 1.98
C ALA A 46 13.89 9.11 1.21
N VAL A 47 13.64 10.24 1.89
CA VAL A 47 13.69 11.58 1.27
C VAL A 47 15.10 11.89 0.74
N ASN A 48 16.14 11.59 1.53
CA ASN A 48 17.53 11.79 1.10
C ASN A 48 17.90 10.95 -0.14
N TYR A 49 17.34 9.74 -0.24
CA TYR A 49 17.55 8.85 -1.38
C TYR A 49 16.80 9.30 -2.65
N ILE A 50 15.60 9.88 -2.51
CA ILE A 50 14.75 10.24 -3.66
C ILE A 50 15.09 11.63 -4.21
N SER A 51 14.74 12.68 -3.49
CA SER A 51 15.00 14.09 -3.85
C SER A 51 14.47 15.01 -2.76
N LYS A 52 15.30 15.90 -2.23
CA LYS A 52 14.86 16.88 -1.23
C LYS A 52 13.98 18.00 -1.79
N ASP A 53 14.06 18.26 -3.09
CA ASP A 53 13.34 19.38 -3.70
C ASP A 53 11.88 19.05 -4.02
N LYS A 54 11.55 17.75 -4.16
CA LYS A 54 10.21 17.28 -4.54
C LYS A 54 9.53 16.42 -3.50
N VAL A 55 10.25 15.99 -2.48
CA VAL A 55 9.75 15.02 -1.50
C VAL A 55 9.93 15.57 -0.09
N SER A 56 8.83 15.66 0.64
CA SER A 56 8.81 15.94 2.08
C SER A 56 8.28 14.73 2.84
N TYR A 57 8.34 14.77 4.17
CA TYR A 57 7.78 13.70 5.00
C TYR A 57 7.09 14.22 6.25
N VAL A 58 6.19 13.40 6.78
CA VAL A 58 5.57 13.55 8.10
C VAL A 58 5.59 12.20 8.80
N ALA A 59 6.16 12.16 10.00
CA ALA A 59 6.04 10.98 10.88
C ALA A 59 4.63 10.96 11.49
N ALA A 60 3.85 9.90 11.24
CA ALA A 60 2.48 9.77 11.71
C ALA A 60 2.02 8.31 11.79
N ASP A 61 1.23 7.99 12.82
CA ASP A 61 0.45 6.76 12.91
C ASP A 61 -0.86 6.92 12.13
N THR A 62 -1.00 6.18 11.04
CA THR A 62 -2.21 6.24 10.20
C THR A 62 -3.45 5.69 10.88
N SER A 63 -3.33 4.96 11.98
CA SER A 63 -4.46 4.47 12.77
C SER A 63 -5.06 5.54 13.71
N GLU A 64 -4.38 6.69 13.89
CA GLU A 64 -4.80 7.75 14.81
C GLU A 64 -5.42 8.94 14.04
N PRO A 65 -6.71 9.29 14.33
CA PRO A 65 -7.45 10.31 13.58
C PRO A 65 -6.77 11.68 13.54
N ASP A 66 -6.22 12.14 14.67
CA ASP A 66 -5.59 13.45 14.76
C ASP A 66 -4.27 13.50 13.98
N GLU A 67 -3.54 12.38 13.93
CA GLU A 67 -2.32 12.29 13.14
C GLU A 67 -2.60 12.22 11.64
N VAL A 68 -3.68 11.53 11.25
CA VAL A 68 -4.13 11.54 9.84
C VAL A 68 -4.54 12.94 9.43
N LYS A 69 -5.33 13.63 10.25
CA LYS A 69 -5.69 15.02 9.98
C LYS A 69 -4.46 15.92 9.86
N ARG A 70 -3.49 15.77 10.75
CA ARG A 70 -2.25 16.54 10.77
C ARG A 70 -1.44 16.40 9.48
N PHE A 71 -1.23 15.19 8.96
CA PHE A 71 -0.47 15.04 7.71
C PHE A 71 -1.26 15.51 6.49
N VAL A 72 -2.59 15.44 6.50
CA VAL A 72 -3.44 16.01 5.45
C VAL A 72 -3.33 17.53 5.44
N ASP A 73 -3.48 18.17 6.60
CA ASP A 73 -3.31 19.62 6.77
C ASP A 73 -1.91 20.06 6.31
N GLU A 74 -0.87 19.27 6.62
CA GLU A 74 0.51 19.56 6.20
C GLU A 74 0.69 19.44 4.68
N ALA A 75 0.09 18.46 4.01
CA ALA A 75 0.12 18.38 2.56
C ALA A 75 -0.53 19.59 1.90
N VAL A 76 -1.67 20.04 2.43
CA VAL A 76 -2.36 21.26 1.98
C VAL A 76 -1.51 22.50 2.22
N ARG A 77 -0.88 22.61 3.39
CA ARG A 77 -0.01 23.73 3.74
C ARG A 77 1.22 23.84 2.84
N LEU A 78 1.87 22.71 2.56
CA LEU A 78 3.11 22.66 1.74
C LEU A 78 2.85 22.85 0.26
N TYR A 79 1.79 22.23 -0.26
CA TYR A 79 1.59 22.07 -1.70
C TYR A 79 0.26 22.61 -2.24
N GLY A 80 -0.59 23.16 -1.37
CA GLY A 80 -1.86 23.76 -1.76
C GLY A 80 -3.02 22.79 -2.03
N GLY A 81 -2.85 21.49 -1.74
CA GLY A 81 -3.90 20.48 -1.89
C GLY A 81 -3.36 19.09 -2.17
N ILE A 82 -4.25 18.15 -2.50
CA ILE A 82 -3.90 16.74 -2.76
C ILE A 82 -4.62 16.29 -4.03
N ASP A 83 -3.88 15.71 -4.98
CA ASP A 83 -4.40 15.14 -6.23
C ASP A 83 -4.35 13.61 -6.23
N ILE A 84 -3.39 13.02 -5.48
CA ILE A 84 -3.13 11.58 -5.47
C ILE A 84 -2.95 11.11 -4.02
N PHE A 85 -3.62 10.00 -3.68
CA PHE A 85 -3.42 9.33 -2.40
C PHE A 85 -3.06 7.86 -2.61
N LEU A 86 -1.87 7.46 -2.17
CA LEU A 86 -1.50 6.06 -2.06
C LEU A 86 -1.69 5.61 -0.60
N ALA A 87 -2.81 4.94 -0.32
CA ALA A 87 -3.08 4.27 0.96
C ALA A 87 -2.30 2.95 1.00
N ASN A 88 -1.00 3.04 1.33
CA ASN A 88 -0.08 1.92 1.24
C ASN A 88 0.44 1.43 2.60
N ALA A 89 0.26 2.17 3.69
CA ALA A 89 0.60 1.72 5.03
C ALA A 89 -0.13 0.41 5.39
N GLY A 90 0.60 -0.51 6.04
CA GLY A 90 0.04 -1.77 6.47
C GLY A 90 1.07 -2.62 7.21
N ILE A 91 0.56 -3.53 8.02
CA ILE A 91 1.34 -4.52 8.77
C ILE A 91 0.81 -5.92 8.48
N GLU A 92 1.70 -6.91 8.54
CA GLU A 92 1.41 -8.33 8.34
C GLU A 92 0.76 -9.00 9.57
N GLY A 93 1.08 -8.49 10.77
CA GLY A 93 0.75 -9.15 12.03
C GLY A 93 1.68 -10.33 12.32
N GLU A 94 1.18 -11.28 13.12
CA GLU A 94 1.87 -12.51 13.48
C GLU A 94 1.24 -13.71 12.80
N LEU A 95 2.06 -14.73 12.48
CA LEU A 95 1.59 -15.98 11.89
C LEU A 95 1.07 -16.91 12.96
N ASN A 96 -0.26 -16.99 13.11
CA ASN A 96 -0.95 -17.82 14.07
C ASN A 96 -2.18 -18.48 13.44
N LEU A 97 -2.55 -19.67 13.92
CA LEU A 97 -3.87 -20.22 13.65
C LEU A 97 -4.96 -19.28 14.22
N ILE A 98 -6.15 -19.28 13.65
CA ILE A 98 -7.26 -18.42 14.14
C ILE A 98 -7.50 -18.59 15.64
N ILE A 99 -7.45 -19.83 16.11
CA ILE A 99 -7.69 -20.17 17.53
C ILE A 99 -6.61 -19.67 18.47
N ASP A 100 -5.40 -19.42 17.97
CA ASP A 100 -4.22 -19.00 18.73
C ASP A 100 -3.87 -17.52 18.50
N THR A 101 -4.60 -16.82 17.62
CA THR A 101 -4.36 -15.40 17.32
C THR A 101 -4.74 -14.52 18.50
N PRO A 102 -3.81 -13.73 19.09
CA PRO A 102 -4.15 -12.76 20.13
C PRO A 102 -5.16 -11.71 19.63
N LEU A 103 -6.15 -11.36 20.45
CA LEU A 103 -7.16 -10.34 20.08
C LEU A 103 -6.50 -8.99 19.77
N GLU A 104 -5.50 -8.60 20.54
CA GLU A 104 -4.76 -7.36 20.39
C GLU A 104 -4.03 -7.31 19.03
N MET A 105 -3.57 -8.46 18.52
CA MET A 105 -2.95 -8.54 17.21
C MET A 105 -3.98 -8.36 16.10
N PHE A 106 -5.15 -8.99 16.22
CA PHE A 106 -6.26 -8.78 15.30
C PHE A 106 -6.66 -7.29 15.25
N ASP A 107 -6.89 -6.68 16.41
CA ASP A 107 -7.29 -5.28 16.52
C ASP A 107 -6.23 -4.33 15.94
N LYS A 108 -4.95 -4.60 16.21
CA LYS A 108 -3.84 -3.80 15.65
C LYS A 108 -3.77 -3.87 14.14
N VAL A 109 -3.91 -5.06 13.55
CA VAL A 109 -3.91 -5.22 12.09
C VAL A 109 -5.12 -4.50 11.48
N MET A 110 -6.30 -4.61 12.07
CA MET A 110 -7.50 -3.91 11.59
C MET A 110 -7.39 -2.39 11.77
N ALA A 111 -6.80 -1.91 12.85
CA ALA A 111 -6.59 -0.48 13.09
C ALA A 111 -5.68 0.13 12.00
N VAL A 112 -4.54 -0.49 11.70
CA VAL A 112 -3.61 0.04 10.70
C VAL A 112 -4.15 -0.18 9.29
N ASN A 113 -4.49 -1.43 8.94
CA ASN A 113 -4.74 -1.81 7.55
C ASN A 113 -6.13 -1.39 7.03
N VAL A 114 -7.11 -1.22 7.91
CA VAL A 114 -8.50 -0.89 7.52
C VAL A 114 -8.89 0.49 8.02
N ARG A 115 -8.87 0.74 9.35
CA ARG A 115 -9.24 2.04 9.92
C ARG A 115 -8.34 3.16 9.39
N GLY A 116 -7.02 2.92 9.28
CA GLY A 116 -6.08 3.89 8.74
C GLY A 116 -6.38 4.28 7.28
N VAL A 117 -6.74 3.30 6.44
CA VAL A 117 -7.18 3.57 5.06
C VAL A 117 -8.48 4.37 5.06
N TRP A 118 -9.46 3.98 5.88
CA TRP A 118 -10.74 4.69 5.99
C TRP A 118 -10.57 6.13 6.47
N LEU A 119 -9.71 6.37 7.47
CA LEU A 119 -9.37 7.71 7.94
C LEU A 119 -8.72 8.55 6.83
N GLY A 120 -7.78 7.95 6.08
CA GLY A 120 -7.18 8.60 4.91
C GLY A 120 -8.26 9.04 3.90
N LEU A 121 -9.18 8.16 3.52
CA LEU A 121 -10.30 8.49 2.63
C LEU A 121 -11.15 9.62 3.22
N LYS A 122 -11.53 9.52 4.49
CA LYS A 122 -12.38 10.51 5.18
C LYS A 122 -11.81 11.93 5.13
N TYR A 123 -10.50 12.09 5.31
CA TYR A 123 -9.89 13.43 5.39
C TYR A 123 -9.31 13.91 4.04
N ILE A 124 -8.93 13.01 3.13
CA ILE A 124 -8.31 13.39 1.85
C ILE A 124 -9.35 13.62 0.75
N MET A 125 -10.44 12.84 0.67
CA MET A 125 -11.44 13.03 -0.38
C MET A 125 -12.05 14.45 -0.41
N PRO A 126 -12.34 15.11 0.72
CA PRO A 126 -12.77 16.50 0.71
C PRO A 126 -11.72 17.47 0.12
N GLU A 127 -10.43 17.26 0.37
CA GLU A 127 -9.35 18.08 -0.17
C GLU A 127 -9.18 17.85 -1.69
N MET A 128 -9.29 16.60 -2.15
CA MET A 128 -9.32 16.29 -3.58
C MET A 128 -10.53 16.94 -4.29
N ASN A 129 -11.71 16.90 -3.67
CA ASN A 129 -12.89 17.54 -4.23
C ASN A 129 -12.71 19.05 -4.46
N LYS A 130 -12.04 19.75 -3.52
CA LYS A 130 -11.69 21.18 -3.68
C LYS A 130 -10.76 21.42 -4.89
N ARG A 131 -9.97 20.42 -5.27
CA ARG A 131 -9.06 20.44 -6.44
C ARG A 131 -9.75 20.02 -7.75
N GLY A 132 -11.03 19.60 -7.69
CA GLY A 132 -11.80 19.14 -8.84
C GLY A 132 -11.63 17.66 -9.16
N GLY A 133 -11.11 16.86 -8.23
CA GLY A 133 -10.96 15.42 -8.35
C GLY A 133 -9.59 14.89 -8.00
N GLY A 134 -9.35 13.61 -8.28
CA GLY A 134 -8.07 12.97 -7.98
C GLY A 134 -8.05 11.47 -8.20
N SER A 135 -6.97 10.84 -7.79
CA SER A 135 -6.82 9.37 -7.85
C SER A 135 -6.37 8.81 -6.51
N ILE A 136 -7.09 7.80 -6.03
CA ILE A 136 -6.76 7.04 -4.81
C ILE A 136 -6.40 5.62 -5.22
N VAL A 137 -5.25 5.14 -4.75
CA VAL A 137 -4.81 3.76 -4.93
C VAL A 137 -4.57 3.14 -3.56
N ILE A 138 -5.30 2.08 -3.26
CA ILE A 138 -5.21 1.36 -1.99
C ILE A 138 -4.39 0.09 -2.21
N THR A 139 -3.37 -0.12 -1.40
CA THR A 139 -2.57 -1.36 -1.42
C THR A 139 -3.29 -2.46 -0.66
N SER A 140 -3.95 -3.35 -1.41
CA SER A 140 -4.43 -4.63 -0.89
C SER A 140 -3.33 -5.70 -1.00
N SER A 141 -3.65 -6.89 -1.45
CA SER A 141 -2.73 -8.03 -1.60
C SER A 141 -3.44 -9.14 -2.40
N THR A 142 -2.72 -10.14 -2.88
CA THR A 142 -3.32 -11.43 -3.26
C THR A 142 -4.12 -12.04 -2.10
N ALA A 143 -3.72 -11.78 -0.84
CA ALA A 143 -4.48 -12.14 0.36
C ALA A 143 -5.82 -11.38 0.51
N GLY A 144 -6.11 -10.38 -0.32
CA GLY A 144 -7.41 -9.70 -0.39
C GLY A 144 -8.40 -10.36 -1.34
N VAL A 145 -7.97 -11.34 -2.14
CA VAL A 145 -8.83 -12.08 -3.09
C VAL A 145 -8.78 -13.59 -2.87
N ARG A 146 -7.93 -14.07 -1.97
CA ARG A 146 -7.84 -15.48 -1.54
C ARG A 146 -7.46 -15.59 -0.07
N GLY A 147 -7.73 -16.73 0.55
CA GLY A 147 -7.29 -17.01 1.92
C GLY A 147 -5.78 -17.29 2.01
N SER A 148 -5.21 -17.04 3.17
CA SER A 148 -3.86 -17.44 3.55
C SER A 148 -3.91 -18.05 4.95
N SER A 149 -3.49 -19.31 5.07
CA SER A 149 -3.41 -19.98 6.38
C SER A 149 -2.48 -19.20 7.30
N MET A 150 -2.80 -19.18 8.59
CA MET A 150 -2.05 -18.50 9.67
C MET A 150 -1.97 -16.97 9.55
N MET A 151 -2.69 -16.35 8.61
CA MET A 151 -2.69 -14.90 8.36
C MET A 151 -4.11 -14.34 8.36
N SER A 152 -5.00 -14.87 9.22
CA SER A 152 -6.41 -14.48 9.20
C SER A 152 -6.65 -12.98 9.43
N PRO A 153 -5.99 -12.26 10.37
CA PRO A 153 -6.16 -10.81 10.51
C PRO A 153 -5.75 -10.06 9.24
N TYR A 154 -4.59 -10.43 8.68
CA TYR A 154 -4.09 -9.80 7.45
C TYR A 154 -5.03 -10.02 6.26
N SER A 155 -5.41 -11.29 6.01
CA SER A 155 -6.31 -11.63 4.90
C SER A 155 -7.66 -10.91 5.05
N THR A 156 -8.24 -10.91 6.26
CA THR A 156 -9.46 -10.16 6.56
C THR A 156 -9.31 -8.69 6.24
N SER A 157 -8.22 -8.05 6.69
CA SER A 157 -7.96 -6.64 6.45
C SER A 157 -7.83 -6.31 4.95
N LYS A 158 -7.17 -7.18 4.17
CA LYS A 158 -6.96 -6.96 2.73
C LYS A 158 -8.22 -7.21 1.89
N HIS A 159 -9.13 -8.09 2.32
CA HIS A 159 -10.48 -8.20 1.76
C HIS A 159 -11.33 -6.97 2.12
N ALA A 160 -11.26 -6.50 3.37
CA ALA A 160 -12.03 -5.34 3.83
C ALA A 160 -11.72 -4.07 3.02
N VAL A 161 -10.44 -3.81 2.69
CA VAL A 161 -10.08 -2.61 1.90
C VAL A 161 -10.53 -2.69 0.44
N ILE A 162 -10.74 -3.89 -0.12
CA ILE A 162 -11.38 -4.04 -1.44
C ILE A 162 -12.85 -3.62 -1.37
N GLY A 163 -13.58 -4.01 -0.32
CA GLY A 163 -14.94 -3.54 -0.06
C GLY A 163 -15.01 -2.01 0.10
N LEU A 164 -14.11 -1.48 0.93
CA LEU A 164 -13.96 -0.04 1.16
C LEU A 164 -13.67 0.74 -0.13
N MET A 165 -12.76 0.23 -0.96
CA MET A 165 -12.44 0.81 -2.27
C MET A 165 -13.68 0.94 -3.16
N ARG A 166 -14.52 -0.10 -3.23
CA ARG A 166 -15.73 -0.08 -4.06
C ARG A 166 -16.72 0.99 -3.60
N SER A 167 -16.95 1.12 -2.28
CA SER A 167 -17.79 2.18 -1.72
C SER A 167 -17.21 3.57 -2.04
N ALA A 168 -15.92 3.77 -1.79
CA ALA A 168 -15.24 5.02 -2.05
C ALA A 168 -15.22 5.39 -3.55
N ALA A 169 -15.13 4.41 -4.46
CA ALA A 169 -15.22 4.65 -5.90
C ALA A 169 -16.60 5.19 -6.33
N LEU A 170 -17.67 4.65 -5.74
CA LEU A 170 -19.04 5.12 -6.01
C LEU A 170 -19.27 6.52 -5.42
N GLU A 171 -18.89 6.73 -4.15
CA GLU A 171 -19.04 8.04 -3.48
C GLU A 171 -18.16 9.12 -4.12
N GLY A 172 -16.94 8.77 -4.54
CA GLY A 172 -16.00 9.70 -5.16
C GLY A 172 -16.32 10.07 -6.60
N SER A 173 -17.21 9.33 -7.29
CA SER A 173 -17.53 9.57 -8.70
C SER A 173 -18.08 10.97 -8.96
N GLY A 174 -18.97 11.45 -8.10
CA GLY A 174 -19.53 12.81 -8.16
C GLY A 174 -18.53 13.93 -7.82
N MET A 175 -17.37 13.57 -7.26
CA MET A 175 -16.27 14.48 -6.91
C MET A 175 -15.12 14.42 -7.94
N GLY A 176 -15.26 13.65 -9.01
CA GLY A 176 -14.18 13.43 -9.97
C GLY A 176 -13.01 12.57 -9.41
N ILE A 177 -13.26 11.79 -8.35
CA ILE A 177 -12.25 10.96 -7.69
C ILE A 177 -12.37 9.52 -8.17
N ARG A 178 -11.27 8.94 -8.66
CA ARG A 178 -11.15 7.54 -9.00
C ARG A 178 -10.52 6.78 -7.83
N VAL A 179 -11.01 5.59 -7.52
CA VAL A 179 -10.48 4.77 -6.44
C VAL A 179 -10.28 3.33 -6.92
N ASN A 180 -9.08 2.78 -6.74
CA ASN A 180 -8.72 1.44 -7.18
C ASN A 180 -7.87 0.72 -6.13
N THR A 181 -7.76 -0.61 -6.21
CA THR A 181 -6.77 -1.37 -5.43
C THR A 181 -5.68 -1.93 -6.32
N VAL A 182 -4.44 -1.94 -5.79
CA VAL A 182 -3.33 -2.74 -6.30
C VAL A 182 -3.12 -3.91 -5.35
N ASN A 183 -2.97 -5.11 -5.91
CA ASN A 183 -2.96 -6.37 -5.16
C ASN A 183 -1.67 -7.16 -5.46
N PRO A 184 -0.55 -6.85 -4.76
CA PRO A 184 0.70 -7.54 -4.97
C PRO A 184 0.69 -8.98 -4.42
N SER A 185 1.50 -9.84 -5.02
CA SER A 185 1.97 -11.11 -4.46
C SER A 185 3.22 -10.89 -3.59
N PRO A 186 4.00 -11.93 -3.20
CA PRO A 186 5.28 -11.72 -2.55
C PRO A 186 6.19 -10.76 -3.34
N ILE A 187 6.52 -9.64 -2.71
CA ILE A 187 7.39 -8.58 -3.23
C ILE A 187 8.63 -8.49 -2.34
N GLN A 188 9.81 -8.27 -2.91
CA GLN A 188 11.09 -8.10 -2.19
C GLN A 188 11.04 -6.88 -1.25
N THR A 189 10.57 -7.10 -0.02
CA THR A 189 10.39 -6.05 0.99
C THR A 189 10.76 -6.54 2.38
N ARG A 190 10.93 -5.61 3.33
CA ARG A 190 11.11 -5.95 4.75
C ARG A 190 9.92 -6.76 5.30
N MET A 191 8.69 -6.41 4.93
CA MET A 191 7.47 -7.15 5.34
C MET A 191 7.56 -8.62 4.92
N MET A 192 7.98 -8.88 3.68
CA MET A 192 8.11 -10.26 3.20
C MET A 192 9.19 -11.03 3.96
N ARG A 193 10.32 -10.40 4.26
CA ARG A 193 11.38 -11.01 5.10
C ARG A 193 10.90 -11.32 6.50
N SER A 194 10.07 -10.43 7.09
CA SER A 194 9.44 -10.69 8.40
C SER A 194 8.53 -11.93 8.35
N ILE A 195 7.70 -12.06 7.31
CA ILE A 195 6.84 -13.24 7.10
C ILE A 195 7.67 -14.51 6.93
N GLU A 196 8.76 -14.45 6.19
CA GLU A 196 9.67 -15.58 5.97
C GLU A 196 10.34 -16.03 7.27
N THR A 197 10.82 -15.07 8.08
CA THR A 197 11.39 -15.35 9.40
C THR A 197 10.35 -16.01 10.32
N GLN A 198 9.15 -15.47 10.40
CA GLN A 198 8.07 -16.05 11.19
C GLN A 198 7.68 -17.46 10.69
N ARG A 199 7.68 -17.71 9.38
CA ARG A 199 7.43 -19.03 8.81
C ARG A 199 8.49 -20.05 9.22
N LEU A 200 9.75 -19.65 9.32
CA LEU A 200 10.82 -20.51 9.79
C LEU A 200 10.60 -20.91 11.26
N GLU A 201 10.14 -19.96 12.09
CA GLU A 201 9.88 -20.18 13.52
C GLU A 201 8.69 -21.11 13.77
N VAL A 202 7.60 -20.96 13.00
CA VAL A 202 6.36 -21.73 13.18
C VAL A 202 6.27 -22.97 12.28
N GLY A 203 7.08 -23.05 11.24
CA GLY A 203 7.02 -24.09 10.19
C GLY A 203 7.58 -25.45 10.58
N GLY A 204 8.07 -25.61 11.80
CA GLY A 204 8.64 -26.88 12.28
C GLY A 204 9.89 -27.28 11.45
N GLN A 205 9.97 -28.56 11.06
CA GLN A 205 11.14 -29.11 10.34
C GLN A 205 11.05 -29.03 8.81
N THR A 206 10.07 -28.28 8.26
CA THR A 206 9.84 -28.24 6.80
C THR A 206 10.93 -27.46 6.08
N PHE A 207 11.43 -26.38 6.68
CA PHE A 207 12.50 -25.53 6.13
C PHE A 207 13.61 -25.36 7.17
N SER A 208 14.85 -25.31 6.69
CA SER A 208 16.03 -25.17 7.56
C SER A 208 16.53 -23.73 7.62
N THR A 209 16.26 -22.94 6.59
CA THR A 209 16.73 -21.55 6.46
C THR A 209 15.64 -20.64 5.87
N VAL A 210 15.80 -19.33 6.00
CA VAL A 210 14.94 -18.33 5.33
C VAL A 210 15.10 -18.44 3.81
N GLU A 211 16.29 -18.76 3.34
CA GLU A 211 16.61 -18.96 1.92
C GLU A 211 15.80 -20.11 1.31
N ASP A 212 15.64 -21.24 2.04
CA ASP A 212 14.78 -22.36 1.59
C ASP A 212 13.33 -21.92 1.41
N ILE A 213 12.83 -21.06 2.32
CA ILE A 213 11.48 -20.50 2.23
C ILE A 213 11.34 -19.55 1.04
N GLN A 214 12.38 -18.75 0.78
CA GLN A 214 12.41 -17.83 -0.36
C GLN A 214 12.39 -18.60 -1.68
N GLU A 215 13.23 -19.63 -1.81
CA GLU A 215 13.26 -20.48 -2.98
C GLU A 215 11.91 -21.16 -3.22
N ALA A 216 11.32 -21.79 -2.20
CA ALA A 216 10.02 -22.43 -2.28
C ALA A 216 8.90 -21.42 -2.64
N THR A 217 8.96 -20.20 -2.10
CA THR A 217 7.99 -19.14 -2.42
C THR A 217 8.15 -18.68 -3.86
N ALA A 218 9.38 -18.48 -4.35
CA ALA A 218 9.65 -18.13 -5.73
C ALA A 218 9.17 -19.25 -6.67
N GLU A 219 9.49 -20.51 -6.37
CA GLU A 219 9.06 -21.68 -7.15
C GLU A 219 7.52 -21.87 -7.19
N SER A 220 6.80 -21.44 -6.16
CA SER A 220 5.34 -21.48 -6.13
C SER A 220 4.69 -20.43 -7.05
N SER A 221 5.42 -19.39 -7.43
CA SER A 221 4.95 -18.38 -8.38
C SER A 221 5.10 -18.87 -9.82
N PRO A 222 4.10 -18.70 -10.69
CA PRO A 222 4.24 -19.07 -12.12
C PRO A 222 5.43 -18.40 -12.82
N LEU A 223 5.80 -17.16 -12.43
CA LEU A 223 6.98 -16.47 -12.96
C LEU A 223 8.30 -16.83 -12.25
N LYS A 224 8.27 -17.77 -11.28
CA LYS A 224 9.44 -18.33 -10.58
C LYS A 224 10.33 -17.28 -9.90
N ARG A 225 9.74 -16.20 -9.41
CA ARG A 225 10.45 -15.15 -8.69
C ARG A 225 9.49 -14.32 -7.83
N TYR A 226 10.07 -13.56 -6.94
CA TYR A 226 9.40 -12.43 -6.30
C TYR A 226 9.18 -11.28 -7.29
N GLY A 227 8.18 -10.47 -7.02
CA GLY A 227 8.09 -9.15 -7.66
C GLY A 227 8.98 -8.13 -6.97
N GLU A 228 9.33 -7.07 -7.71
CA GLU A 228 10.09 -5.95 -7.19
C GLU A 228 9.16 -4.78 -6.80
N PRO A 229 9.51 -3.99 -5.77
CA PRO A 229 8.73 -2.80 -5.38
C PRO A 229 8.44 -1.86 -6.56
N GLU A 230 9.38 -1.71 -7.49
CA GLU A 230 9.25 -0.87 -8.68
C GLU A 230 8.18 -1.39 -9.66
N GLU A 231 7.94 -2.70 -9.71
CA GLU A 231 6.89 -3.28 -10.56
C GLU A 231 5.50 -2.89 -10.03
N VAL A 232 5.33 -2.89 -8.71
CA VAL A 232 4.10 -2.41 -8.06
C VAL A 232 3.94 -0.90 -8.27
N ALA A 233 5.01 -0.12 -8.06
CA ALA A 233 5.03 1.33 -8.22
C ALA A 233 4.65 1.77 -9.64
N LYS A 234 5.05 1.03 -10.67
CA LYS A 234 4.68 1.31 -12.08
C LYS A 234 3.17 1.21 -12.32
N LEU A 235 2.50 0.20 -11.74
CA LEU A 235 1.05 0.10 -11.83
C LEU A 235 0.37 1.22 -11.01
N MET A 236 0.91 1.55 -9.83
CA MET A 236 0.42 2.69 -9.05
C MET A 236 0.53 4.00 -9.83
N LEU A 237 1.65 4.23 -10.55
CA LEU A 237 1.81 5.41 -11.40
C LEU A 237 0.77 5.45 -12.53
N PHE A 238 0.50 4.32 -13.20
CA PHE A 238 -0.55 4.24 -14.20
C PHE A 238 -1.92 4.64 -13.61
N LEU A 239 -2.29 4.03 -12.48
CA LEU A 239 -3.57 4.32 -11.81
C LEU A 239 -3.67 5.74 -11.27
N ALA A 240 -2.56 6.36 -10.89
CA ALA A 240 -2.50 7.73 -10.41
C ALA A 240 -2.59 8.77 -11.55
N SER A 241 -2.23 8.40 -12.77
CA SER A 241 -2.18 9.30 -13.93
C SER A 241 -3.49 9.33 -14.73
N ASP A 242 -3.58 10.26 -15.68
CA ASP A 242 -4.71 10.37 -16.61
C ASP A 242 -4.79 9.22 -17.62
N ASP A 243 -3.71 8.42 -17.76
CA ASP A 243 -3.71 7.19 -18.58
C ASP A 243 -4.78 6.19 -18.11
N SER A 244 -5.23 6.29 -16.86
CA SER A 244 -6.27 5.46 -16.24
C SER A 244 -7.59 6.21 -15.98
N SER A 245 -7.90 7.23 -16.75
CA SER A 245 -9.04 8.15 -16.55
C SER A 245 -10.41 7.45 -16.47
N TYR A 246 -10.55 6.25 -17.04
CA TYR A 246 -11.78 5.45 -16.97
C TYR A 246 -11.67 4.23 -16.03
N CYS A 247 -10.62 4.17 -15.20
CA CYS A 247 -10.37 3.09 -14.24
C CYS A 247 -10.79 3.52 -12.82
N SER A 248 -11.94 3.04 -12.34
CA SER A 248 -12.39 3.24 -10.96
C SER A 248 -13.16 2.01 -10.47
N GLY A 249 -12.98 1.60 -9.21
CA GLY A 249 -13.58 0.41 -8.62
C GLY A 249 -12.88 -0.90 -9.02
N GLY A 250 -11.71 -0.83 -9.64
CA GLY A 250 -10.96 -1.98 -10.15
C GLY A 250 -10.05 -2.63 -9.10
N VAL A 251 -9.90 -3.95 -9.23
CA VAL A 251 -8.96 -4.77 -8.46
C VAL A 251 -7.84 -5.19 -9.41
N TYR A 252 -6.65 -4.57 -9.25
CA TYR A 252 -5.52 -4.77 -10.18
C TYR A 252 -4.45 -5.65 -9.55
N MET A 253 -4.16 -6.77 -10.19
CA MET A 253 -3.17 -7.74 -9.70
C MET A 253 -1.76 -7.38 -10.19
N VAL A 254 -0.77 -7.54 -9.29
CA VAL A 254 0.68 -7.52 -9.61
C VAL A 254 1.28 -8.75 -8.93
N ASP A 255 1.04 -9.91 -9.50
CA ASP A 255 1.17 -11.16 -8.77
C ASP A 255 1.89 -12.30 -9.52
N GLY A 256 2.44 -12.02 -10.68
CA GLY A 256 3.11 -13.05 -11.47
C GLY A 256 2.22 -14.26 -11.79
N ALA A 257 0.91 -14.02 -11.97
CA ALA A 257 -0.13 -15.01 -12.23
C ALA A 257 -0.47 -15.94 -11.05
N VAL A 258 -0.04 -15.62 -9.82
CA VAL A 258 -0.31 -16.45 -8.62
C VAL A 258 -1.80 -16.67 -8.37
N THR A 259 -2.66 -15.72 -8.76
CA THR A 259 -4.12 -15.83 -8.61
C THR A 259 -4.86 -16.21 -9.89
N ALA A 260 -4.18 -16.37 -11.03
CA ALA A 260 -4.81 -16.70 -12.30
C ALA A 260 -5.30 -18.16 -12.39
N GLY A 261 -4.75 -19.06 -11.56
CA GLY A 261 -5.10 -20.47 -11.54
C GLY A 261 -3.93 -21.35 -11.08
N ARG A 262 -3.95 -22.60 -11.48
CA ARG A 262 -2.84 -23.56 -11.24
C ARG A 262 -2.16 -23.88 -12.57
N THR A 263 -0.85 -23.91 -12.56
CA THR A 263 -0.09 -24.56 -13.63
C THR A 263 -0.28 -26.07 -13.47
N SER A 264 -0.72 -26.73 -14.54
CA SER A 264 -0.90 -28.20 -14.59
C SER A 264 0.39 -28.94 -14.31
#